data_814d0c71670bb14705fa1aff9da30d03
#
_entry.id   814d0c71670bb14705fa1aff9da30d03
#
_cell.length_a   1.000
_cell.length_b   1.000
_cell.length_c   1.000
_cell.angle_alpha   90.00
_cell.angle_beta   90.00
_cell.angle_gamma   90.00
#
_symmetry.space_group_name_H-M   'P 1'
#
loop_
_entity.id
_entity.type
_entity.pdbx_description
1 polymer ?
#
loop_
_entity_poly.entity_id
_entity_poly.type
_entity_poly.pdbx_seq_one_letter_code
_entity_poly.pdbx_strand_id
1 'polypeptide(L)'
;MLAPPCFMSEPTEPPPIRVPGLRIVATPIGNLGDVTMRALEVLRSADLIACEDTRHTIRLLQHYQIHRPLISLNEHNEARRSPEIIDRVRAGDSVVLVSDAGMPTVSDPGQRLVHAVVKAGLLVEVIPGPSAVLTALAGSGLPTMPFYFGGFLAHKKGARGTELAAALQRECTSIYFESPYRIISTLEILAGLAPEHQIVVARELTKRFEEFQRGTSQSVFQHFSAKPPKGEITLVIAPREMPKWASPKATEPEP
;
A
#
# COMPACT_ATOMS: atom_id res chain seq x y z
N MET A 1 31.78 -40.20 30.75
CA MET A 1 32.25 -39.11 29.87
C MET A 1 31.16 -38.90 28.85
N LEU A 2 30.39 -37.81 28.98
CA LEU A 2 29.41 -37.43 28.01
C LEU A 2 30.10 -36.55 26.93
N ALA A 3 29.94 -36.91 25.66
CA ALA A 3 30.49 -36.15 24.57
C ALA A 3 29.85 -34.72 24.54
N PRO A 4 30.62 -33.65 24.20
CA PRO A 4 30.09 -32.32 24.13
C PRO A 4 29.06 -32.24 23.00
N PRO A 5 28.01 -31.38 23.13
CA PRO A 5 27.00 -31.20 22.08
C PRO A 5 27.68 -30.64 20.84
N CYS A 6 27.42 -31.29 19.71
CA CYS A 6 27.81 -30.83 18.39
C CYS A 6 27.09 -29.48 18.14
N PHE A 7 27.80 -28.37 18.21
CA PHE A 7 27.30 -27.07 17.71
C PHE A 7 27.18 -27.22 16.20
N MET A 8 25.95 -27.39 15.72
CA MET A 8 25.65 -27.23 14.32
C MET A 8 26.01 -25.77 13.97
N SER A 9 27.03 -25.61 13.13
CA SER A 9 27.34 -24.31 12.52
C SER A 9 26.06 -23.80 11.87
N GLU A 10 25.62 -22.58 12.22
CA GLU A 10 24.53 -21.92 11.54
C GLU A 10 24.79 -22.00 10.03
N PRO A 11 23.78 -22.35 9.22
CA PRO A 11 23.96 -22.35 7.78
C PRO A 11 24.33 -20.92 7.37
N THR A 12 25.56 -20.73 6.90
CA THR A 12 25.99 -19.48 6.28
C THR A 12 25.08 -19.26 5.06
N GLU A 13 24.16 -18.30 5.16
CA GLU A 13 23.33 -17.91 4.04
C GLU A 13 24.24 -17.63 2.83
N PRO A 14 23.95 -18.22 1.67
CA PRO A 14 24.72 -17.91 0.47
C PRO A 14 24.63 -16.41 0.21
N PRO A 15 25.71 -15.76 -0.28
CA PRO A 15 25.68 -14.34 -0.57
C PRO A 15 24.48 -14.03 -1.48
N PRO A 16 23.79 -12.92 -1.27
CA PRO A 16 22.59 -12.58 -2.04
C PRO A 16 22.91 -12.59 -3.53
N ILE A 17 22.17 -13.41 -4.29
CA ILE A 17 22.39 -13.56 -5.73
C ILE A 17 22.06 -12.22 -6.39
N ARG A 18 23.08 -11.52 -6.89
CA ARG A 18 22.92 -10.34 -7.72
C ARG A 18 22.34 -10.78 -9.08
N VAL A 19 21.07 -10.47 -9.32
CA VAL A 19 20.41 -10.75 -10.59
C VAL A 19 20.23 -9.43 -11.34
N PRO A 20 20.82 -9.27 -12.54
CA PRO A 20 20.58 -8.08 -13.38
C PRO A 20 19.09 -7.92 -13.67
N GLY A 21 18.58 -6.68 -13.60
CA GLY A 21 17.18 -6.40 -13.86
C GLY A 21 16.61 -5.28 -12.99
N LEU A 22 15.34 -4.97 -13.20
CA LEU A 22 14.56 -4.09 -12.35
C LEU A 22 13.78 -4.92 -11.32
N ARG A 23 13.95 -4.61 -10.04
CA ARG A 23 13.21 -5.24 -8.95
C ARG A 23 12.33 -4.22 -8.27
N ILE A 24 11.04 -4.50 -8.23
CA ILE A 24 10.04 -3.69 -7.53
C ILE A 24 9.91 -4.24 -6.12
N VAL A 25 10.22 -3.44 -5.11
CA VAL A 25 10.27 -3.89 -3.71
C VAL A 25 9.27 -3.10 -2.88
N ALA A 26 8.31 -3.82 -2.28
CA ALA A 26 7.39 -3.22 -1.32
C ALA A 26 8.11 -2.84 -0.01
N THR A 27 7.82 -1.64 0.49
CA THR A 27 8.38 -1.09 1.73
C THR A 27 7.33 -1.01 2.84
N PRO A 28 7.74 -0.91 4.12
CA PRO A 28 6.81 -0.75 5.23
C PRO A 28 5.86 0.45 5.07
N ILE A 29 4.61 0.27 5.48
CA ILE A 29 3.57 1.33 5.43
C ILE A 29 3.43 2.10 6.76
N GLY A 30 4.28 1.81 7.74
CA GLY A 30 4.26 2.48 9.03
C GLY A 30 5.04 1.77 10.12
N ASN A 31 5.23 0.47 10.01
CA ASN A 31 6.00 -0.34 10.95
C ASN A 31 7.19 -0.98 10.22
N LEU A 32 8.41 -0.62 10.61
CA LEU A 32 9.62 -1.16 9.99
C LEU A 32 9.69 -2.69 10.06
N GLY A 33 9.10 -3.30 11.09
CA GLY A 33 9.03 -4.76 11.24
C GLY A 33 8.23 -5.49 10.15
N ASP A 34 7.46 -4.77 9.33
CA ASP A 34 6.69 -5.36 8.23
C ASP A 34 7.52 -5.58 6.95
N VAL A 35 8.79 -5.16 6.91
CA VAL A 35 9.67 -5.45 5.79
C VAL A 35 9.91 -6.95 5.68
N THR A 36 9.90 -7.48 4.46
CA THR A 36 10.21 -8.90 4.27
C THR A 36 11.74 -9.13 4.27
N MET A 37 12.18 -10.30 4.72
CA MET A 37 13.60 -10.68 4.68
C MET A 37 14.15 -10.61 3.25
N ARG A 38 13.39 -11.10 2.26
CA ARG A 38 13.77 -11.05 0.85
C ARG A 38 13.89 -9.60 0.33
N ALA A 39 13.06 -8.67 0.81
CA ALA A 39 13.20 -7.24 0.49
C ALA A 39 14.55 -6.70 0.99
N LEU A 40 14.95 -7.04 2.22
CA LEU A 40 16.24 -6.62 2.78
C LEU A 40 17.43 -7.20 2.01
N GLU A 41 17.37 -8.47 1.61
CA GLU A 41 18.40 -9.11 0.79
C GLU A 41 18.56 -8.43 -0.57
N VAL A 42 17.43 -8.15 -1.23
CA VAL A 42 17.40 -7.47 -2.53
C VAL A 42 17.93 -6.05 -2.41
N LEU A 43 17.56 -5.29 -1.38
CA LEU A 43 18.08 -3.96 -1.11
C LEU A 43 19.59 -3.98 -0.85
N ARG A 44 20.10 -4.98 -0.11
CA ARG A 44 21.55 -5.15 0.14
C ARG A 44 22.35 -5.49 -1.11
N SER A 45 21.75 -6.19 -2.08
CA SER A 45 22.41 -6.60 -3.33
C SER A 45 22.26 -5.61 -4.49
N ALA A 46 21.49 -4.54 -4.32
CA ALA A 46 21.23 -3.55 -5.35
C ALA A 46 22.50 -2.77 -5.74
N ASP A 47 22.69 -2.48 -7.02
CA ASP A 47 23.69 -1.54 -7.51
C ASP A 47 23.19 -0.10 -7.47
N LEU A 48 21.86 0.08 -7.59
CA LEU A 48 21.16 1.35 -7.51
C LEU A 48 19.76 1.13 -6.95
N ILE A 49 19.31 2.05 -6.09
CA ILE A 49 17.93 2.10 -5.61
C ILE A 49 17.29 3.37 -6.14
N ALA A 50 16.26 3.21 -6.98
CA ALA A 50 15.38 4.28 -7.44
C ALA A 50 14.23 4.43 -6.42
N CYS A 51 14.02 5.63 -5.90
CA CYS A 51 13.05 5.91 -4.85
C CYS A 51 12.36 7.26 -5.07
N GLU A 52 11.16 7.41 -4.53
CA GLU A 52 10.38 8.64 -4.67
C GLU A 52 11.03 9.80 -3.92
N ASP A 53 11.21 9.67 -2.61
CA ASP A 53 11.95 10.61 -1.77
C ASP A 53 13.17 9.91 -1.13
N THR A 54 14.37 10.36 -1.54
CA THR A 54 15.64 9.83 -1.02
C THR A 54 15.77 10.00 0.49
N ARG A 55 15.20 11.07 1.06
CA ARG A 55 15.25 11.34 2.51
C ARG A 55 14.43 10.31 3.30
N HIS A 56 13.33 9.84 2.73
CA HIS A 56 12.49 8.80 3.32
C HIS A 56 13.19 7.45 3.23
N THR A 57 13.63 7.08 2.04
CA THR A 57 14.33 5.81 1.80
C THR A 57 15.61 5.67 2.61
N ILE A 58 16.41 6.74 2.78
CA ILE A 58 17.61 6.72 3.62
C ILE A 58 17.31 6.27 5.05
N ARG A 59 16.19 6.70 5.65
CA ARG A 59 15.83 6.30 7.02
C ARG A 59 15.58 4.79 7.12
N LEU A 60 14.88 4.21 6.14
CA LEU A 60 14.66 2.77 6.05
C LEU A 60 16.01 2.03 5.94
N LEU A 61 16.85 2.44 5.00
CA LEU A 61 18.14 1.79 4.73
C LEU A 61 19.09 1.90 5.94
N GLN A 62 19.15 3.06 6.60
CA GLN A 62 19.96 3.26 7.81
C GLN A 62 19.51 2.34 8.96
N HIS A 63 18.21 2.18 9.16
CA HIS A 63 17.69 1.28 10.20
C HIS A 63 18.18 -0.16 10.00
N TYR A 64 18.26 -0.62 8.75
CA TYR A 64 18.74 -1.98 8.41
C TYR A 64 20.21 -2.03 8.02
N GLN A 65 21.00 -0.98 8.28
CA GLN A 65 22.44 -0.89 8.00
C GLN A 65 22.78 -1.18 6.53
N ILE A 66 21.93 -0.72 5.61
CA ILE A 66 22.10 -0.85 4.16
C ILE A 66 22.66 0.45 3.60
N HIS A 67 23.77 0.35 2.84
CA HIS A 67 24.44 1.49 2.21
C HIS A 67 24.50 1.26 0.71
N ARG A 68 23.60 1.86 -0.04
CA ARG A 68 23.51 1.75 -1.51
C ARG A 68 23.27 3.10 -2.16
N PRO A 69 23.75 3.29 -3.40
CA PRO A 69 23.45 4.49 -4.17
C PRO A 69 21.94 4.67 -4.37
N LEU A 70 21.47 5.91 -4.21
CA LEU A 70 20.08 6.29 -4.42
C LEU A 70 19.94 7.24 -5.62
N ILE A 71 18.83 7.10 -6.35
CA ILE A 71 18.39 8.05 -7.36
C ILE A 71 16.92 8.40 -7.13
N SER A 72 16.57 9.68 -7.17
CA SER A 72 15.17 10.10 -7.07
C SER A 72 14.42 9.79 -8.36
N LEU A 73 13.27 9.12 -8.23
CA LEU A 73 12.31 8.82 -9.29
C LEU A 73 10.91 9.17 -8.80
N ASN A 74 10.40 10.33 -9.22
CA ASN A 74 9.07 10.83 -8.87
C ASN A 74 8.28 11.20 -10.13
N GLU A 75 7.00 11.55 -9.99
CA GLU A 75 6.12 11.88 -11.12
C GLU A 75 6.70 12.94 -12.06
N HIS A 76 7.44 13.93 -11.52
CA HIS A 76 7.99 15.03 -12.31
C HIS A 76 9.25 14.68 -13.11
N ASN A 77 10.01 13.69 -12.65
CA ASN A 77 11.31 13.34 -13.27
C ASN A 77 11.33 11.94 -13.90
N GLU A 78 10.30 11.11 -13.72
CA GLU A 78 10.24 9.72 -14.18
C GLU A 78 10.55 9.60 -15.69
N ALA A 79 9.93 10.44 -16.52
CA ALA A 79 10.15 10.39 -17.97
C ALA A 79 11.63 10.64 -18.35
N ARG A 80 12.32 11.53 -17.64
CA ARG A 80 13.73 11.87 -17.88
C ARG A 80 14.68 10.80 -17.31
N ARG A 81 14.33 10.20 -16.16
CA ARG A 81 15.17 9.23 -15.44
C ARG A 81 15.05 7.81 -15.97
N SER A 82 13.91 7.44 -16.54
CA SER A 82 13.69 6.08 -17.04
C SER A 82 14.73 5.60 -18.05
N PRO A 83 15.16 6.40 -19.06
CA PRO A 83 16.22 5.99 -19.98
C PRO A 83 17.54 5.65 -19.27
N GLU A 84 17.98 6.50 -18.32
CA GLU A 84 19.20 6.29 -17.54
C GLU A 84 19.15 4.95 -16.76
N ILE A 85 18.01 4.67 -16.14
CA ILE A 85 17.81 3.42 -15.38
C ILE A 85 17.79 2.21 -16.31
N ILE A 86 17.14 2.31 -17.46
CA ILE A 86 17.10 1.23 -18.46
C ILE A 86 18.50 0.90 -18.97
N ASP A 87 19.33 1.92 -19.25
CA ASP A 87 20.70 1.71 -19.72
C ASP A 87 21.56 1.02 -18.67
N ARG A 88 21.37 1.33 -17.39
CA ARG A 88 22.01 0.61 -16.27
C ARG A 88 21.59 -0.85 -16.20
N VAL A 89 20.27 -1.13 -16.31
CA VAL A 89 19.76 -2.51 -16.33
C VAL A 89 20.34 -3.28 -17.52
N ARG A 90 20.45 -2.66 -18.71
CA ARG A 90 21.10 -3.26 -19.90
C ARG A 90 22.59 -3.56 -19.70
N ALA A 91 23.26 -2.70 -18.95
CA ALA A 91 24.67 -2.90 -18.59
C ALA A 91 24.88 -4.01 -17.56
N GLY A 92 23.81 -4.63 -17.06
CA GLY A 92 23.86 -5.73 -16.09
C GLY A 92 23.73 -5.32 -14.64
N ASP A 93 23.28 -4.07 -14.37
CA ASP A 93 23.00 -3.64 -13.00
C ASP A 93 21.73 -4.26 -12.46
N SER A 94 21.75 -4.53 -11.14
CA SER A 94 20.58 -4.81 -10.32
C SER A 94 19.99 -3.50 -9.81
N VAL A 95 18.91 -3.03 -10.42
CA VAL A 95 18.25 -1.80 -10.01
C VAL A 95 17.00 -2.13 -9.22
N VAL A 96 16.84 -1.51 -8.05
CA VAL A 96 15.65 -1.66 -7.20
C VAL A 96 14.79 -0.42 -7.29
N LEU A 97 13.48 -0.59 -7.44
CA LEU A 97 12.48 0.47 -7.33
C LEU A 97 11.74 0.31 -6.01
N VAL A 98 11.70 1.39 -5.22
CA VAL A 98 10.89 1.51 -4.00
C VAL A 98 10.04 2.77 -4.05
N SER A 99 8.90 2.77 -3.36
CA SER A 99 8.13 3.97 -3.01
C SER A 99 8.37 4.36 -1.56
N ASP A 100 7.80 5.48 -1.14
CA ASP A 100 7.91 5.95 0.25
C ASP A 100 7.23 4.98 1.22
N ALA A 101 6.13 4.32 0.79
CA ALA A 101 5.41 3.34 1.61
C ALA A 101 4.61 2.36 0.74
N GLY A 102 4.69 1.07 1.02
CA GLY A 102 3.91 0.04 0.35
C GLY A 102 4.50 -0.45 -0.98
N MET A 103 3.62 -0.81 -1.90
CA MET A 103 3.97 -1.38 -3.20
C MET A 103 4.17 -0.25 -4.23
N PRO A 104 5.38 -0.09 -4.80
CA PRO A 104 5.63 0.89 -5.85
C PRO A 104 4.68 0.73 -7.03
N THR A 105 4.42 1.79 -7.78
CA THR A 105 3.51 1.86 -8.93
C THR A 105 2.02 1.84 -8.62
N VAL A 106 1.62 1.49 -7.40
CA VAL A 106 0.23 1.45 -6.95
C VAL A 106 -0.13 2.75 -6.23
N SER A 107 -0.59 3.75 -6.95
CA SER A 107 -0.74 5.16 -6.54
C SER A 107 0.59 5.89 -6.30
N ASP A 108 1.69 5.34 -6.79
CA ASP A 108 3.06 5.81 -6.64
C ASP A 108 3.76 5.89 -8.00
N PRO A 109 4.88 6.64 -8.13
CA PRO A 109 5.70 6.68 -9.34
C PRO A 109 6.29 5.31 -9.69
N GLY A 110 6.73 5.16 -10.95
CA GLY A 110 7.46 3.98 -11.43
C GLY A 110 6.72 3.18 -12.51
N GLN A 111 5.44 3.43 -12.74
CA GLN A 111 4.67 2.69 -13.74
C GLN A 111 5.23 2.83 -15.16
N ARG A 112 5.67 4.04 -15.54
CA ARG A 112 6.27 4.29 -16.86
C ARG A 112 7.63 3.60 -16.99
N LEU A 113 8.43 3.61 -15.92
CA LEU A 113 9.70 2.90 -15.87
C LEU A 113 9.49 1.40 -16.06
N VAL A 114 8.60 0.79 -15.29
CA VAL A 114 8.28 -0.65 -15.40
C VAL A 114 7.81 -1.00 -16.80
N HIS A 115 6.88 -0.22 -17.36
CA HIS A 115 6.41 -0.42 -18.74
C HIS A 115 7.56 -0.37 -19.75
N ALA A 116 8.46 0.59 -19.63
CA ALA A 116 9.59 0.76 -20.54
C ALA A 116 10.62 -0.38 -20.42
N VAL A 117 10.90 -0.87 -19.20
CA VAL A 117 11.79 -2.02 -18.95
C VAL A 117 11.20 -3.30 -19.57
N VAL A 118 9.90 -3.55 -19.35
CA VAL A 118 9.19 -4.68 -19.96
C VAL A 118 9.22 -4.60 -21.50
N LYS A 119 8.92 -3.41 -22.06
CA LYS A 119 8.98 -3.17 -23.52
C LYS A 119 10.37 -3.39 -24.09
N ALA A 120 11.43 -3.14 -23.32
CA ALA A 120 12.81 -3.38 -23.70
C ALA A 120 13.23 -4.86 -23.62
N GLY A 121 12.35 -5.76 -23.20
CA GLY A 121 12.64 -7.20 -23.02
C GLY A 121 13.56 -7.49 -21.82
N LEU A 122 13.70 -6.55 -20.89
CA LEU A 122 14.54 -6.69 -19.72
C LEU A 122 13.78 -7.32 -18.55
N LEU A 123 14.50 -7.95 -17.63
CA LEU A 123 13.91 -8.63 -16.48
C LEU A 123 13.26 -7.64 -15.52
N VAL A 124 12.02 -7.92 -15.13
CA VAL A 124 11.32 -7.28 -14.02
C VAL A 124 10.93 -8.36 -13.02
N GLU A 125 11.37 -8.20 -11.77
CA GLU A 125 10.99 -9.05 -10.64
C GLU A 125 10.22 -8.24 -9.61
N VAL A 126 9.18 -8.81 -9.01
CA VAL A 126 8.41 -8.17 -7.94
C VAL A 126 8.64 -8.89 -6.63
N ILE A 127 9.07 -8.16 -5.61
CA ILE A 127 9.21 -8.64 -4.24
C ILE A 127 7.95 -8.21 -3.48
N PRO A 128 7.02 -9.13 -3.20
CA PRO A 128 5.77 -8.80 -2.51
C PRO A 128 6.04 -8.35 -1.07
N GLY A 129 5.10 -7.58 -0.52
CA GLY A 129 5.21 -7.11 0.85
C GLY A 129 4.03 -6.24 1.26
N PRO A 130 4.23 -5.29 2.19
CA PRO A 130 3.16 -4.48 2.76
C PRO A 130 2.35 -3.72 1.71
N SER A 131 1.05 -3.60 1.95
CA SER A 131 0.11 -2.85 1.12
C SER A 131 -1.03 -2.30 1.97
N ALA A 132 -1.19 -0.99 2.00
CA ALA A 132 -2.28 -0.35 2.74
C ALA A 132 -3.65 -0.76 2.20
N VAL A 133 -3.77 -0.98 0.88
CA VAL A 133 -5.01 -1.43 0.22
C VAL A 133 -5.46 -2.79 0.75
N LEU A 134 -4.56 -3.78 0.71
CA LEU A 134 -4.88 -5.14 1.17
C LEU A 134 -5.02 -5.24 2.68
N THR A 135 -4.22 -4.48 3.44
CA THR A 135 -4.33 -4.42 4.90
C THR A 135 -5.67 -3.83 5.34
N ALA A 136 -6.09 -2.71 4.71
CA ALA A 136 -7.39 -2.11 4.98
C ALA A 136 -8.54 -3.05 4.61
N LEU A 137 -8.46 -3.70 3.44
CA LEU A 137 -9.47 -4.64 2.97
C LEU A 137 -9.62 -5.83 3.92
N ALA A 138 -8.51 -6.50 4.24
CA ALA A 138 -8.51 -7.65 5.14
C ALA A 138 -9.02 -7.32 6.56
N GLY A 139 -8.63 -6.14 7.08
CA GLY A 139 -9.08 -5.67 8.39
C GLY A 139 -10.48 -5.04 8.39
N SER A 140 -11.11 -4.78 7.25
CA SER A 140 -12.39 -4.07 7.18
C SER A 140 -13.58 -4.84 7.76
N GLY A 141 -13.60 -6.16 7.58
CA GLY A 141 -14.77 -7.01 7.84
C GLY A 141 -15.82 -6.97 6.72
N LEU A 142 -15.54 -6.27 5.62
CA LEU A 142 -16.39 -6.24 4.42
C LEU A 142 -16.01 -7.37 3.44
N PRO A 143 -16.87 -7.70 2.45
CA PRO A 143 -16.54 -8.67 1.41
C PRO A 143 -15.23 -8.33 0.71
N THR A 144 -14.33 -9.29 0.60
CA THR A 144 -13.00 -9.06 0.06
C THR A 144 -12.87 -9.39 -1.43
N MET A 145 -13.89 -10.04 -2.04
CA MET A 145 -13.85 -10.45 -3.45
C MET A 145 -15.22 -10.36 -4.10
N PRO A 146 -15.31 -9.74 -5.30
CA PRO A 146 -14.28 -8.91 -5.90
C PRO A 146 -14.12 -7.58 -5.16
N PHE A 147 -13.03 -6.85 -5.42
CA PHE A 147 -12.86 -5.49 -4.93
C PHE A 147 -12.34 -4.55 -6.02
N TYR A 148 -12.57 -3.26 -5.84
CA TYR A 148 -12.09 -2.19 -6.68
C TYR A 148 -11.18 -1.26 -5.88
N PHE A 149 -10.02 -0.91 -6.43
CA PHE A 149 -9.16 0.12 -5.88
C PHE A 149 -9.10 1.32 -6.83
N GLY A 150 -9.52 2.49 -6.34
CA GLY A 150 -9.63 3.71 -7.13
C GLY A 150 -8.49 4.71 -6.94
N GLY A 151 -7.46 4.38 -6.12
CA GLY A 151 -6.42 5.34 -5.78
C GLY A 151 -6.92 6.46 -4.86
N PHE A 152 -6.39 7.67 -5.02
CA PHE A 152 -6.87 8.84 -4.28
C PHE A 152 -8.17 9.38 -4.89
N LEU A 153 -9.13 9.70 -4.02
CA LEU A 153 -10.35 10.38 -4.43
C LEU A 153 -10.08 11.77 -5.03
N ALA A 154 -10.89 12.18 -5.99
CA ALA A 154 -10.75 13.46 -6.69
C ALA A 154 -10.68 14.65 -5.73
N HIS A 155 -9.81 15.61 -6.03
CA HIS A 155 -9.63 16.82 -5.22
C HIS A 155 -10.89 17.71 -5.22
N LYS A 156 -11.54 17.89 -6.37
CA LYS A 156 -12.73 18.73 -6.51
C LYS A 156 -13.95 18.06 -5.89
N LYS A 157 -14.67 18.74 -4.98
CA LYS A 157 -15.85 18.21 -4.24
C LYS A 157 -16.89 17.57 -5.16
N GLY A 158 -17.21 18.20 -6.31
CA GLY A 158 -18.19 17.66 -7.27
C GLY A 158 -17.73 16.34 -7.91
N ALA A 159 -16.49 16.28 -8.42
CA ALA A 159 -15.92 15.05 -9.00
C ALA A 159 -15.84 13.93 -7.97
N ARG A 160 -15.41 14.25 -6.75
CA ARG A 160 -15.39 13.31 -5.62
C ARG A 160 -16.79 12.77 -5.29
N GLY A 161 -17.81 13.64 -5.30
CA GLY A 161 -19.21 13.21 -5.12
C GLY A 161 -19.68 12.23 -6.21
N THR A 162 -19.29 12.46 -7.46
CA THR A 162 -19.59 11.55 -8.58
C THR A 162 -18.89 10.21 -8.41
N GLU A 163 -17.60 10.19 -7.99
CA GLU A 163 -16.87 8.95 -7.72
C GLU A 163 -17.47 8.15 -6.57
N LEU A 164 -17.86 8.82 -5.48
CA LEU A 164 -18.52 8.20 -4.33
C LEU A 164 -19.90 7.64 -4.69
N ALA A 165 -20.68 8.38 -5.45
CA ALA A 165 -21.97 7.88 -5.95
C ALA A 165 -21.79 6.62 -6.82
N ALA A 166 -20.77 6.60 -7.68
CA ALA A 166 -20.43 5.42 -8.46
C ALA A 166 -19.94 4.25 -7.56
N ALA A 167 -19.17 4.54 -6.51
CA ALA A 167 -18.71 3.53 -5.56
C ALA A 167 -19.88 2.85 -4.84
N LEU A 168 -20.89 3.62 -4.41
CA LEU A 168 -22.10 3.12 -3.76
C LEU A 168 -22.96 2.21 -4.65
N GLN A 169 -22.78 2.27 -5.97
CA GLN A 169 -23.51 1.43 -6.94
C GLN A 169 -22.73 0.17 -7.36
N ARG A 170 -21.46 0.02 -6.94
CA ARG A 170 -20.68 -1.18 -7.30
C ARG A 170 -21.14 -2.41 -6.56
N GLU A 171 -21.10 -3.56 -7.24
CA GLU A 171 -21.38 -4.87 -6.66
C GLU A 171 -20.16 -5.46 -5.90
N CYS A 172 -19.12 -4.66 -5.72
CA CYS A 172 -17.89 -5.04 -5.04
C CYS A 172 -17.44 -3.98 -4.04
N THR A 173 -16.67 -4.39 -3.06
CA THR A 173 -16.04 -3.47 -2.10
C THR A 173 -15.12 -2.50 -2.84
N SER A 174 -15.25 -1.21 -2.54
CA SER A 174 -14.43 -0.15 -3.13
C SER A 174 -13.48 0.42 -2.11
N ILE A 175 -12.22 0.63 -2.52
CA ILE A 175 -11.13 1.11 -1.66
C ILE A 175 -10.55 2.38 -2.27
N TYR A 176 -10.33 3.39 -1.43
CA TYR A 176 -9.71 4.66 -1.83
C TYR A 176 -8.74 5.15 -0.78
N PHE A 177 -7.69 5.82 -1.21
CA PHE A 177 -6.89 6.66 -0.34
C PHE A 177 -7.52 8.03 -0.16
N GLU A 178 -7.40 8.58 1.05
CA GLU A 178 -7.92 9.91 1.33
C GLU A 178 -7.02 10.67 2.31
N SER A 179 -7.01 11.97 2.15
CA SER A 179 -6.26 12.88 3.02
C SER A 179 -7.01 13.14 4.34
N PRO A 180 -6.31 13.23 5.48
CA PRO A 180 -6.92 13.61 6.75
C PRO A 180 -7.58 14.99 6.72
N TYR A 181 -7.13 15.87 5.83
CA TYR A 181 -7.70 17.21 5.63
C TYR A 181 -9.02 17.20 4.85
N ARG A 182 -9.33 16.11 4.15
CA ARG A 182 -10.50 16.01 3.28
C ARG A 182 -11.51 14.96 3.73
N ILE A 183 -11.10 14.01 4.57
CA ILE A 183 -11.94 12.87 4.95
C ILE A 183 -13.29 13.28 5.54
N ILE A 184 -13.36 14.31 6.38
CA ILE A 184 -14.63 14.77 6.95
C ILE A 184 -15.60 15.21 5.84
N SER A 185 -15.12 16.01 4.86
CA SER A 185 -15.92 16.42 3.71
C SER A 185 -16.31 15.25 2.80
N THR A 186 -15.47 14.21 2.73
CA THR A 186 -15.76 12.98 1.99
C THR A 186 -16.85 12.15 2.69
N LEU A 187 -16.76 12.02 4.02
CA LEU A 187 -17.77 11.34 4.83
C LEU A 187 -19.12 12.10 4.86
N GLU A 188 -19.09 13.45 4.87
CA GLU A 188 -20.29 14.27 4.74
C GLU A 188 -21.06 13.95 3.43
N ILE A 189 -20.33 13.81 2.31
CA ILE A 189 -20.93 13.44 1.02
C ILE A 189 -21.54 12.04 1.10
N LEU A 190 -20.83 11.05 1.64
CA LEU A 190 -21.33 9.68 1.79
C LEU A 190 -22.56 9.62 2.69
N ALA A 191 -22.55 10.31 3.83
CA ALA A 191 -23.69 10.39 4.74
C ALA A 191 -24.92 11.05 4.08
N GLY A 192 -24.70 12.06 3.21
CA GLY A 192 -25.77 12.68 2.45
C GLY A 192 -26.33 11.81 1.31
N LEU A 193 -25.50 10.98 0.68
CA LEU A 193 -25.91 10.10 -0.43
C LEU A 193 -26.55 8.79 0.07
N ALA A 194 -26.00 8.18 1.10
CA ALA A 194 -26.40 6.87 1.62
C ALA A 194 -26.04 6.74 3.11
N PRO A 195 -26.85 7.34 4.02
CA PRO A 195 -26.53 7.41 5.45
C PRO A 195 -26.32 6.04 6.11
N GLU A 196 -27.08 5.04 5.68
CA GLU A 196 -27.06 3.68 6.27
C GLU A 196 -26.05 2.73 5.58
N HIS A 197 -25.36 3.19 4.51
CA HIS A 197 -24.41 2.36 3.80
C HIS A 197 -23.18 2.06 4.66
N GLN A 198 -22.73 0.79 4.66
CA GLN A 198 -21.59 0.35 5.48
C GLN A 198 -20.28 0.81 4.89
N ILE A 199 -19.47 1.43 5.71
CA ILE A 199 -18.12 1.89 5.35
C ILE A 199 -17.12 1.60 6.48
N VAL A 200 -15.85 1.62 6.13
CA VAL A 200 -14.75 1.55 7.10
C VAL A 200 -13.72 2.61 6.78
N VAL A 201 -13.31 3.36 7.78
CA VAL A 201 -12.13 4.22 7.71
C VAL A 201 -11.01 3.53 8.46
N ALA A 202 -10.01 3.05 7.71
CA ALA A 202 -8.78 2.49 8.25
C ALA A 202 -7.71 3.60 8.28
N ARG A 203 -7.18 3.88 9.45
CA ARG A 203 -6.28 5.01 9.68
C ARG A 203 -4.99 4.57 10.36
N GLU A 204 -3.85 5.16 9.95
CA GLU A 204 -2.55 4.91 10.57
C GLU A 204 -2.22 3.41 10.67
N LEU A 205 -2.52 2.66 9.60
CA LEU A 205 -2.30 1.22 9.53
C LEU A 205 -0.86 0.84 9.91
N THR A 206 -0.72 -0.20 10.71
CA THR A 206 0.53 -0.75 11.27
C THR A 206 1.27 0.19 12.24
N LYS A 207 0.79 1.42 12.47
CA LYS A 207 1.40 2.39 13.37
C LYS A 207 0.78 2.32 14.77
N ARG A 208 1.38 3.06 15.73
CA ARG A 208 0.93 3.12 17.12
C ARG A 208 -0.55 3.51 17.31
N PHE A 209 -1.08 4.32 16.39
CA PHE A 209 -2.44 4.84 16.46
C PHE A 209 -3.34 4.25 15.37
N GLU A 210 -3.07 2.99 14.99
CA GLU A 210 -3.93 2.25 14.06
C GLU A 210 -5.37 2.23 14.56
N GLU A 211 -6.30 2.51 13.66
CA GLU A 211 -7.72 2.53 13.95
C GLU A 211 -8.53 2.06 12.74
N PHE A 212 -9.49 1.17 13.00
CA PHE A 212 -10.51 0.76 12.03
C PHE A 212 -11.88 1.22 12.55
N GLN A 213 -12.33 2.38 12.13
CA GLN A 213 -13.68 2.87 12.43
C GLN A 213 -14.67 2.29 11.43
N ARG A 214 -15.51 1.37 11.89
CA ARG A 214 -16.53 0.67 11.11
C ARG A 214 -17.90 1.19 11.46
N GLY A 215 -18.81 1.21 10.49
CA GLY A 215 -20.19 1.61 10.73
C GLY A 215 -20.91 2.10 9.48
N THR A 216 -22.06 2.71 9.68
CA THR A 216 -22.78 3.39 8.60
C THR A 216 -22.08 4.69 8.22
N SER A 217 -22.29 5.16 6.99
CA SER A 217 -21.77 6.46 6.53
C SER A 217 -22.08 7.58 7.53
N GLN A 218 -23.28 7.58 8.08
CA GLN A 218 -23.72 8.57 9.06
C GLN A 218 -22.97 8.45 10.38
N SER A 219 -22.83 7.24 10.93
CA SER A 219 -22.16 7.03 12.23
C SER A 219 -20.66 7.33 12.17
N VAL A 220 -19.99 6.94 11.08
CA VAL A 220 -18.56 7.22 10.86
C VAL A 220 -18.31 8.71 10.62
N PHE A 221 -19.21 9.39 9.91
CA PHE A 221 -19.17 10.85 9.75
C PHE A 221 -19.27 11.57 11.11
N GLN A 222 -20.22 11.18 11.95
CA GLN A 222 -20.39 11.75 13.30
C GLN A 222 -19.14 11.55 14.16
N HIS A 223 -18.57 10.33 14.15
CA HIS A 223 -17.36 10.01 14.90
C HIS A 223 -16.20 10.96 14.54
N PHE A 224 -15.85 11.08 13.26
CA PHE A 224 -14.72 11.90 12.84
C PHE A 224 -15.03 13.42 12.81
N SER A 225 -16.28 13.82 12.77
CA SER A 225 -16.67 15.22 12.96
C SER A 225 -16.43 15.68 14.40
N ALA A 226 -16.69 14.82 15.38
CA ALA A 226 -16.42 15.10 16.78
C ALA A 226 -14.90 15.09 17.10
N LYS A 227 -14.13 14.23 16.42
CA LYS A 227 -12.68 14.11 16.62
C LYS A 227 -11.97 13.97 15.26
N PRO A 228 -11.57 15.09 14.63
CA PRO A 228 -10.89 15.06 13.34
C PRO A 228 -9.65 14.16 13.33
N PRO A 229 -9.53 13.24 12.34
CA PRO A 229 -8.44 12.30 12.29
C PRO A 229 -7.16 12.96 11.79
N LYS A 230 -6.02 12.35 12.15
CA LYS A 230 -4.68 12.69 11.64
C LYS A 230 -4.09 11.45 10.97
N GLY A 231 -3.07 11.67 10.15
CA GLY A 231 -2.30 10.60 9.52
C GLY A 231 -2.90 10.11 8.21
N GLU A 232 -2.47 8.95 7.76
CA GLU A 232 -2.85 8.35 6.48
C GLU A 232 -4.15 7.57 6.61
N ILE A 233 -5.00 7.68 5.60
CA ILE A 233 -6.36 7.14 5.63
C ILE A 233 -6.63 6.30 4.37
N THR A 234 -7.18 5.11 4.59
CA THR A 234 -7.77 4.25 3.58
C THR A 234 -9.27 4.12 3.88
N LEU A 235 -10.10 4.57 2.94
CA LEU A 235 -11.55 4.45 2.99
C LEU A 235 -11.97 3.18 2.27
N VAL A 236 -12.77 2.33 2.93
CA VAL A 236 -13.34 1.11 2.37
C VAL A 236 -14.87 1.25 2.38
N ILE A 237 -15.49 1.09 1.24
CA ILE A 237 -16.93 1.22 1.03
C ILE A 237 -17.49 -0.16 0.67
N ALA A 238 -18.49 -0.61 1.37
CA ALA A 238 -19.14 -1.89 1.12
C ALA A 238 -19.72 -1.98 -0.31
N PRO A 239 -19.94 -3.18 -0.85
CA PRO A 239 -20.71 -3.35 -2.09
C PRO A 239 -22.14 -2.83 -1.90
N ARG A 240 -22.81 -2.50 -3.02
CA ARG A 240 -24.21 -2.06 -3.02
C ARG A 240 -25.11 -3.01 -2.23
N GLU A 241 -24.89 -4.30 -2.40
CA GLU A 241 -25.63 -5.35 -1.68
C GLU A 241 -24.67 -6.23 -0.91
N MET A 242 -24.88 -6.34 0.39
CA MET A 242 -24.07 -7.23 1.24
C MET A 242 -24.46 -8.68 0.98
N PRO A 243 -23.48 -9.60 0.87
CA PRO A 243 -23.81 -11.02 0.76
C PRO A 243 -24.53 -11.53 2.02
N LYS A 244 -25.36 -12.56 1.88
CA LYS A 244 -26.20 -13.11 2.97
C LYS A 244 -25.44 -13.40 4.26
N TRP A 245 -24.20 -13.88 4.17
CA TRP A 245 -23.37 -14.18 5.33
C TRP A 245 -22.88 -12.93 6.10
N ALA A 246 -22.86 -11.77 5.45
CA ALA A 246 -22.41 -10.50 6.01
C ALA A 246 -23.59 -9.56 6.35
N SER A 247 -24.83 -9.94 6.01
CA SER A 247 -26.02 -9.21 6.41
C SER A 247 -26.24 -9.40 7.92
N PRO A 248 -26.59 -8.33 8.69
CA PRO A 248 -27.02 -8.50 10.07
C PRO A 248 -28.15 -9.56 10.09
N LYS A 249 -28.00 -10.64 10.85
CA LYS A 249 -29.13 -11.53 11.11
C LYS A 249 -30.26 -10.67 11.66
N ALA A 250 -31.40 -10.67 10.99
CA ALA A 250 -32.61 -10.19 11.63
C ALA A 250 -32.67 -10.90 13.00
N THR A 251 -32.60 -10.15 14.08
CA THR A 251 -32.84 -10.70 15.43
C THR A 251 -34.19 -11.33 15.39
N GLU A 252 -34.22 -12.68 15.26
CA GLU A 252 -35.43 -13.40 15.54
C GLU A 252 -35.82 -13.06 17.00
N PRO A 253 -37.03 -12.63 17.27
CA PRO A 253 -37.46 -12.44 18.64
C PRO A 253 -37.30 -13.79 19.36
N GLU A 254 -36.54 -13.78 20.45
CA GLU A 254 -36.46 -14.95 21.33
C GLU A 254 -37.87 -15.39 21.72
N PRO A 255 -38.13 -16.72 21.71
CA PRO A 255 -39.45 -17.27 22.04
C PRO A 255 -39.90 -17.00 23.47
#